data_2988bc353cbc30c6d5171a5cc1eba2c5
#
_entry.id   2988bc353cbc30c6d5171a5cc1eba2c5
#
_cell.length_a   1.000
_cell.length_b   1.000
_cell.length_c   1.000
_cell.angle_alpha   90.00
_cell.angle_beta   90.00
_cell.angle_gamma   90.00
#
_symmetry.space_group_name_H-M   'P 1'
#
loop_
_entity.id
_entity.type
_entity.pdbx_description
1 polymer ?
#
loop_
_entity_poly.entity_id
_entity_poly.type
_entity_poly.pdbx_seq_one_letter_code
_entity_poly.pdbx_strand_id
1 'polypeptide(L)'
;MISNSKLRSIAKCIRTNKNILEKEEINPIVQYIESHSYKSARIFSGIGEDSAAVDNDNDMYTLVTTDRIKTAFVENFPFGAGFSSILVGVDDIYACGGTPTACSLIISFEDPEIGQKIIEGACEGSQKFKIPIVRGHTNTKNYYELSSTLIGEIKKEHYISAKNANVGDYVIFAIDAEGQIGEANKLYWNTTTFKSSEEVLRKRKSMNIIAESCLATASKDISNGGIFGTVLQLIKYSGVGANININKIILPPKLIEHGYDLETYSKMFLTTSYLLTAEKENCKKIIEIFNTYGLKAQVIGKIIKDTNLLRINNGKESLDVLKF
;
A
#
# COMPACT_ATOMS: atom_id res chain seq x y z
N MET A 1 0.58 -22.48 16.17
CA MET A 1 -0.26 -22.71 14.98
C MET A 1 -1.67 -22.23 15.25
N ILE A 2 -2.24 -21.47 14.32
CA ILE A 2 -3.61 -20.93 14.43
C ILE A 2 -4.62 -22.08 14.32
N SER A 3 -5.63 -22.10 15.21
CA SER A 3 -6.67 -23.12 15.21
C SER A 3 -7.62 -23.01 14.02
N ASN A 4 -8.35 -24.08 13.70
CA ASN A 4 -9.35 -24.08 12.63
C ASN A 4 -10.52 -23.11 12.93
N SER A 5 -10.90 -22.97 14.21
CA SER A 5 -11.91 -21.98 14.62
C SER A 5 -11.45 -20.54 14.33
N LYS A 6 -10.20 -20.22 14.61
CA LYS A 6 -9.62 -18.90 14.33
C LYS A 6 -9.44 -18.66 12.83
N LEU A 7 -9.09 -19.69 12.04
CA LEU A 7 -9.06 -19.60 10.58
C LEU A 7 -10.44 -19.19 10.02
N ARG A 8 -11.52 -19.80 10.51
CA ARG A 8 -12.90 -19.47 10.11
C ARG A 8 -13.30 -18.06 10.54
N SER A 9 -12.88 -17.61 11.73
CA SER A 9 -13.11 -16.24 12.22
C SER A 9 -12.43 -15.22 11.30
N ILE A 10 -11.17 -15.45 10.94
CA ILE A 10 -10.43 -14.58 10.00
C ILE A 10 -11.10 -14.57 8.62
N ALA A 11 -11.51 -15.73 8.10
CA ALA A 11 -12.24 -15.80 6.83
C ALA A 11 -13.55 -14.98 6.86
N LYS A 12 -14.32 -15.08 7.95
CA LYS A 12 -15.53 -14.28 8.15
C LYS A 12 -15.20 -12.78 8.20
N CYS A 13 -14.17 -12.42 8.94
CA CYS A 13 -13.70 -11.05 9.07
C CYS A 13 -13.34 -10.42 7.71
N ILE A 14 -12.62 -11.15 6.85
CA ILE A 14 -12.27 -10.69 5.52
C ILE A 14 -13.53 -10.44 4.67
N ARG A 15 -14.48 -11.38 4.68
CA ARG A 15 -15.74 -11.28 3.92
C ARG A 15 -16.62 -10.09 4.33
N THR A 16 -16.51 -9.64 5.58
CA THR A 16 -17.32 -8.55 6.14
C THR A 16 -16.55 -7.24 6.32
N ASN A 17 -15.31 -7.17 5.86
CA ASN A 17 -14.49 -5.96 5.96
C ASN A 17 -15.01 -4.90 4.98
N LYS A 18 -15.59 -3.82 5.52
CA LYS A 18 -16.15 -2.73 4.72
C LYS A 18 -15.12 -2.12 3.75
N ASN A 19 -13.87 -1.91 4.17
CA ASN A 19 -12.84 -1.36 3.29
C ASN A 19 -12.51 -2.28 2.10
N ILE A 20 -12.71 -3.59 2.24
CA ILE A 20 -12.56 -4.56 1.14
C ILE A 20 -13.76 -4.46 0.20
N LEU A 21 -15.00 -4.44 0.75
CA LEU A 21 -16.22 -4.39 -0.02
C LEU A 21 -16.37 -3.07 -0.80
N GLU A 22 -16.03 -1.94 -0.20
CA GLU A 22 -16.02 -0.63 -0.85
C GLU A 22 -15.15 -0.60 -2.11
N LYS A 23 -14.02 -1.32 -2.12
CA LYS A 23 -13.15 -1.44 -3.30
C LYS A 23 -13.83 -2.15 -4.48
N GLU A 24 -14.79 -3.00 -4.21
CA GLU A 24 -15.60 -3.67 -5.24
C GLU A 24 -16.75 -2.78 -5.74
N GLU A 25 -17.38 -2.04 -4.84
CA GLU A 25 -18.49 -1.14 -5.16
C GLU A 25 -18.09 -0.01 -6.13
N ILE A 26 -16.85 0.46 -6.08
CA ILE A 26 -16.36 1.51 -6.99
C ILE A 26 -15.99 1.01 -8.39
N ASN A 27 -15.92 -0.31 -8.62
CA ASN A 27 -15.51 -0.88 -9.91
C ASN A 27 -16.31 -0.39 -11.11
N PRO A 28 -17.65 -0.26 -11.07
CA PRO A 28 -18.41 0.23 -12.22
C PRO A 28 -17.99 1.64 -12.65
N ILE A 29 -17.69 2.51 -11.67
CA ILE A 29 -17.23 3.88 -11.92
C ILE A 29 -15.83 3.84 -12.56
N VAL A 30 -14.93 3.04 -12.00
CA VAL A 30 -13.56 2.89 -12.52
C VAL A 30 -13.57 2.34 -13.95
N GLN A 31 -14.38 1.33 -14.24
CA GLN A 31 -14.55 0.76 -15.57
C GLN A 31 -15.16 1.77 -16.56
N TYR A 32 -16.09 2.60 -16.11
CA TYR A 32 -16.65 3.67 -16.95
C TYR A 32 -15.59 4.69 -17.33
N ILE A 33 -14.78 5.16 -16.36
CA ILE A 33 -13.66 6.06 -16.62
C ILE A 33 -12.68 5.41 -17.60
N GLU A 34 -12.30 4.15 -17.34
CA GLU A 34 -11.36 3.42 -18.19
C GLU A 34 -11.86 3.31 -19.64
N SER A 35 -13.15 3.02 -19.84
CA SER A 35 -13.73 2.83 -21.18
C SER A 35 -14.00 4.13 -21.93
N HIS A 36 -14.25 5.26 -21.25
CA HIS A 36 -14.68 6.52 -21.84
C HIS A 36 -13.62 7.62 -21.86
N SER A 37 -12.52 7.46 -21.11
CA SER A 37 -11.41 8.42 -21.13
C SER A 37 -10.62 8.35 -22.45
N TYR A 38 -10.03 9.47 -22.83
CA TYR A 38 -9.07 9.50 -23.93
C TYR A 38 -7.94 8.50 -23.71
N LYS A 39 -7.59 7.75 -24.74
CA LYS A 39 -6.51 6.76 -24.71
C LYS A 39 -5.25 7.35 -25.34
N SER A 40 -4.13 7.21 -24.66
CA SER A 40 -2.83 7.63 -25.16
C SER A 40 -1.85 6.45 -25.11
N ALA A 41 -1.06 6.28 -26.16
CA ALA A 41 0.00 5.28 -26.21
C ALA A 41 1.12 5.53 -25.17
N ARG A 42 1.19 6.74 -24.60
CA ARG A 42 2.13 7.07 -23.54
C ARG A 42 1.76 6.49 -22.16
N ILE A 43 0.54 5.98 -21.98
CA ILE A 43 0.16 5.33 -20.73
C ILE A 43 0.54 3.87 -20.81
N PHE A 44 1.62 3.51 -20.12
CA PHE A 44 2.08 2.12 -20.04
C PHE A 44 1.18 1.30 -19.12
N SER A 45 0.91 1.80 -17.93
CA SER A 45 -0.03 1.19 -16.99
C SER A 45 -0.71 2.28 -16.14
N GLY A 46 -1.94 2.05 -15.74
CA GLY A 46 -2.76 3.05 -15.05
C GLY A 46 -3.68 2.42 -14.01
N ILE A 47 -4.96 2.33 -14.31
CA ILE A 47 -5.98 1.85 -13.35
C ILE A 47 -5.59 0.49 -12.78
N GLY A 48 -5.60 0.39 -11.43
CA GLY A 48 -5.24 -0.82 -10.68
C GLY A 48 -3.82 -0.85 -10.15
N GLU A 49 -2.96 0.01 -10.66
CA GLU A 49 -1.62 0.22 -10.11
C GLU A 49 -1.67 1.09 -8.85
N ASP A 50 -0.61 1.04 -8.03
CA ASP A 50 -0.42 2.02 -6.96
C ASP A 50 -0.02 3.38 -7.55
N SER A 51 0.81 3.36 -8.58
CA SER A 51 1.11 4.56 -9.36
C SER A 51 1.03 4.28 -10.85
N ALA A 52 0.31 5.15 -11.58
CA ALA A 52 0.27 5.08 -13.04
C ALA A 52 1.64 5.38 -13.64
N ALA A 53 2.02 4.67 -14.71
CA ALA A 53 3.28 4.84 -15.42
C ALA A 53 3.06 5.52 -16.77
N VAL A 54 3.59 6.75 -16.91
CA VAL A 54 3.52 7.58 -18.11
C VAL A 54 4.87 7.59 -18.82
N ASP A 55 4.90 7.21 -20.07
CA ASP A 55 6.10 7.17 -20.89
C ASP A 55 6.59 8.59 -21.24
N ASN A 56 7.87 8.86 -21.00
CA ASN A 56 8.53 10.14 -21.26
C ASN A 56 9.27 10.19 -22.61
N ASP A 57 9.05 9.22 -23.50
CA ASP A 57 9.77 9.07 -24.79
C ASP A 57 11.30 8.90 -24.63
N ASN A 58 11.75 8.49 -23.45
CA ASN A 58 13.12 8.09 -23.11
C ASN A 58 13.09 6.75 -22.35
N ASP A 59 14.13 6.42 -21.59
CA ASP A 59 14.22 5.19 -20.79
C ASP A 59 13.46 5.24 -19.44
N MET A 60 12.73 6.35 -19.18
CA MET A 60 12.04 6.60 -17.91
C MET A 60 10.52 6.59 -18.06
N TYR A 61 9.83 6.19 -16.99
CA TYR A 61 8.44 6.52 -16.73
C TYR A 61 8.35 7.63 -15.68
N THR A 62 7.40 8.56 -15.88
CA THR A 62 6.84 9.37 -14.79
C THR A 62 5.77 8.57 -14.10
N LEU A 63 5.89 8.42 -12.77
CA LEU A 63 4.88 7.81 -11.91
C LEU A 63 3.94 8.89 -11.38
N VAL A 64 2.64 8.58 -11.33
CA VAL A 64 1.61 9.50 -10.82
C VAL A 64 0.64 8.73 -9.94
N THR A 65 0.47 9.18 -8.71
CA THR A 65 -0.58 8.69 -7.80
C THR A 65 -1.37 9.84 -7.22
N THR A 66 -2.63 9.61 -6.89
CA THR A 66 -3.51 10.61 -6.27
C THR A 66 -4.38 9.96 -5.22
N ASP A 67 -4.31 10.51 -4.00
CA ASP A 67 -5.05 10.04 -2.84
C ASP A 67 -5.87 11.14 -2.18
N ARG A 68 -6.94 10.70 -1.55
CA ARG A 68 -7.79 11.54 -0.70
C ARG A 68 -7.71 11.05 0.74
N ILE A 69 -7.50 11.97 1.67
CA ILE A 69 -7.56 11.69 3.12
C ILE A 69 -9.02 11.76 3.58
N LYS A 70 -9.44 10.77 4.38
CA LYS A 70 -10.81 10.69 4.91
C LYS A 70 -11.15 11.94 5.71
N THR A 71 -12.29 12.59 5.42
CA THR A 71 -12.73 13.84 6.05
C THR A 71 -12.75 13.74 7.58
N ALA A 72 -13.29 12.64 8.13
CA ALA A 72 -13.29 12.44 9.59
C ALA A 72 -11.88 12.36 10.22
N PHE A 73 -10.86 11.96 9.45
CA PHE A 73 -9.48 12.00 9.94
C PHE A 73 -8.91 13.40 9.88
N VAL A 74 -9.25 14.19 8.85
CA VAL A 74 -8.88 15.61 8.75
C VAL A 74 -9.46 16.42 9.90
N GLU A 75 -10.73 16.24 10.22
CA GLU A 75 -11.44 16.94 11.27
C GLU A 75 -10.88 16.63 12.68
N ASN A 76 -10.63 15.36 12.97
CA ASN A 76 -10.25 14.92 14.31
C ASN A 76 -8.73 14.96 14.57
N PHE A 77 -7.90 14.83 13.53
CA PHE A 77 -6.43 14.74 13.64
C PHE A 77 -5.76 15.49 12.48
N PRO A 78 -5.96 16.81 12.37
CA PRO A 78 -5.57 17.58 11.19
C PRO A 78 -4.07 17.54 10.88
N PHE A 79 -3.19 17.59 11.88
CA PHE A 79 -1.75 17.44 11.67
C PHE A 79 -1.39 16.06 11.12
N GLY A 80 -1.94 14.99 11.73
CA GLY A 80 -1.73 13.62 11.25
C GLY A 80 -2.29 13.38 9.85
N ALA A 81 -3.42 14.01 9.53
CA ALA A 81 -4.01 13.96 8.18
C ALA A 81 -3.09 14.66 7.16
N GLY A 82 -2.57 15.85 7.49
CA GLY A 82 -1.60 16.56 6.66
C GLY A 82 -0.34 15.73 6.40
N PHE A 83 0.25 15.14 7.43
CA PHE A 83 1.40 14.23 7.28
C PHE A 83 1.06 13.03 6.40
N SER A 84 -0.10 12.41 6.60
CA SER A 84 -0.53 11.23 5.86
C SER A 84 -0.78 11.53 4.39
N SER A 85 -1.14 12.77 4.02
CA SER A 85 -1.33 13.14 2.62
C SER A 85 -0.06 13.01 1.78
N ILE A 86 1.11 13.16 2.39
CA ILE A 86 2.39 12.89 1.74
C ILE A 86 2.75 11.40 1.80
N LEU A 87 2.58 10.79 2.98
CA LEU A 87 2.99 9.40 3.25
C LEU A 87 2.34 8.39 2.30
N VAL A 88 1.03 8.51 2.04
CA VAL A 88 0.30 7.51 1.24
C VAL A 88 0.86 7.41 -0.18
N GLY A 89 1.02 8.54 -0.87
CA GLY A 89 1.58 8.54 -2.21
C GLY A 89 3.09 8.19 -2.25
N VAL A 90 3.82 8.42 -1.15
CA VAL A 90 5.21 7.95 -1.03
C VAL A 90 5.23 6.43 -1.04
N ASP A 91 4.39 5.77 -0.25
CA ASP A 91 4.34 4.31 -0.19
C ASP A 91 3.88 3.71 -1.53
N ASP A 92 2.92 4.34 -2.24
CA ASP A 92 2.50 3.97 -3.60
C ASP A 92 3.65 3.97 -4.62
N ILE A 93 4.42 5.06 -4.64
CA ILE A 93 5.52 5.18 -5.61
C ILE A 93 6.62 4.17 -5.31
N TYR A 94 6.98 3.98 -4.04
CA TYR A 94 7.94 2.95 -3.66
C TYR A 94 7.43 1.54 -3.93
N ALA A 95 6.12 1.28 -3.80
CA ALA A 95 5.54 -0.01 -4.14
C ALA A 95 5.80 -0.39 -5.60
N CYS A 96 5.77 0.58 -6.51
CA CYS A 96 6.15 0.36 -7.92
C CYS A 96 7.67 0.29 -8.18
N GLY A 97 8.51 0.40 -7.14
CA GLY A 97 9.96 0.44 -7.24
C GLY A 97 10.53 1.83 -7.57
N GLY A 98 9.68 2.85 -7.68
CA GLY A 98 10.04 4.21 -8.08
C GLY A 98 10.59 5.07 -6.94
N THR A 99 10.97 6.30 -7.30
CA THR A 99 11.45 7.33 -6.36
C THR A 99 10.53 8.56 -6.47
N PRO A 100 9.89 9.00 -5.37
CA PRO A 100 9.06 10.20 -5.38
C PRO A 100 9.91 11.46 -5.61
N THR A 101 9.39 12.42 -6.38
CA THR A 101 10.11 13.64 -6.76
C THR A 101 9.39 14.94 -6.40
N ALA A 102 8.06 14.96 -6.42
CA ALA A 102 7.29 16.15 -6.13
C ALA A 102 5.87 15.82 -5.63
N CYS A 103 5.26 16.77 -4.93
CA CYS A 103 3.89 16.68 -4.46
C CYS A 103 3.08 17.91 -4.79
N SER A 104 1.79 17.72 -5.05
CA SER A 104 0.77 18.76 -5.16
C SER A 104 -0.38 18.45 -4.21
N LEU A 105 -1.00 19.49 -3.60
CA LEU A 105 -2.04 19.35 -2.60
C LEU A 105 -3.31 20.11 -2.99
N ILE A 106 -4.47 19.53 -2.65
CA ILE A 106 -5.74 20.23 -2.56
C ILE A 106 -6.11 20.28 -1.08
N ILE A 107 -6.34 21.48 -0.54
CA ILE A 107 -6.69 21.70 0.86
C ILE A 107 -7.88 22.65 0.93
N SER A 108 -9.00 22.20 1.50
CA SER A 108 -10.13 23.05 1.86
C SER A 108 -10.40 22.89 3.35
N PHE A 109 -10.65 24.00 4.04
CA PHE A 109 -10.93 24.00 5.47
C PHE A 109 -11.92 25.12 5.83
N GLU A 110 -12.70 24.88 6.87
CA GLU A 110 -13.62 25.85 7.45
C GLU A 110 -12.91 26.68 8.55
N ASP A 111 -12.24 25.98 9.47
CA ASP A 111 -11.53 26.56 10.58
C ASP A 111 -10.05 26.82 10.22
N PRO A 112 -9.58 28.08 10.28
CA PRO A 112 -8.18 28.43 10.01
C PRO A 112 -7.16 27.72 10.90
N GLU A 113 -7.48 27.43 12.18
CA GLU A 113 -6.58 26.74 13.09
C GLU A 113 -6.41 25.26 12.66
N ILE A 114 -7.50 24.62 12.24
CA ILE A 114 -7.44 23.26 11.64
C ILE A 114 -6.67 23.29 10.32
N GLY A 115 -6.94 24.30 9.47
CA GLY A 115 -6.21 24.49 8.22
C GLY A 115 -4.70 24.62 8.45
N GLN A 116 -4.29 25.40 9.43
CA GLN A 116 -2.88 25.56 9.80
C GLN A 116 -2.24 24.23 10.23
N LYS A 117 -2.91 23.44 11.05
CA LYS A 117 -2.42 22.13 11.49
C LYS A 117 -2.29 21.14 10.32
N ILE A 118 -3.20 21.18 9.35
CA ILE A 118 -3.10 20.35 8.12
C ILE A 118 -1.83 20.73 7.36
N ILE A 119 -1.59 22.03 7.16
CA ILE A 119 -0.42 22.53 6.44
C ILE A 119 0.87 22.17 7.17
N GLU A 120 0.93 22.34 8.49
CA GLU A 120 2.08 21.95 9.31
C GLU A 120 2.39 20.45 9.17
N GLY A 121 1.36 19.61 9.24
CA GLY A 121 1.52 18.17 9.03
C GLY A 121 2.04 17.81 7.63
N ALA A 122 1.51 18.43 6.60
CA ALA A 122 1.97 18.23 5.21
C ALA A 122 3.44 18.68 5.04
N CYS A 123 3.82 19.82 5.64
CA CYS A 123 5.21 20.30 5.63
C CYS A 123 6.14 19.34 6.38
N GLU A 124 5.71 18.81 7.55
CA GLU A 124 6.49 17.77 8.26
C GLU A 124 6.66 16.51 7.42
N GLY A 125 5.60 16.04 6.72
CA GLY A 125 5.68 14.93 5.77
C GLY A 125 6.66 15.22 4.62
N SER A 126 6.58 16.42 4.03
CA SER A 126 7.51 16.88 2.99
C SER A 126 8.97 16.83 3.46
N GLN A 127 9.27 17.33 4.65
CA GLN A 127 10.61 17.30 5.25
C GLN A 127 11.04 15.85 5.56
N LYS A 128 10.14 15.04 6.12
CA LYS A 128 10.39 13.64 6.49
C LYS A 128 10.81 12.81 5.29
N PHE A 129 10.08 12.94 4.18
CA PHE A 129 10.33 12.16 2.96
C PHE A 129 11.21 12.89 1.94
N LYS A 130 11.65 14.14 2.23
CA LYS A 130 12.46 14.98 1.34
C LYS A 130 11.81 15.21 -0.02
N ILE A 131 10.50 15.45 -0.03
CA ILE A 131 9.71 15.67 -1.23
C ILE A 131 9.14 17.09 -1.22
N PRO A 132 9.50 17.96 -2.18
CA PRO A 132 8.99 19.32 -2.22
C PRO A 132 7.49 19.35 -2.57
N ILE A 133 6.73 20.18 -1.85
CA ILE A 133 5.38 20.57 -2.24
C ILE A 133 5.51 21.70 -3.25
N VAL A 134 5.23 21.41 -4.53
CA VAL A 134 5.52 22.34 -5.65
C VAL A 134 4.29 23.08 -6.14
N ARG A 135 3.10 22.58 -5.85
CA ARG A 135 1.83 23.13 -6.31
C ARG A 135 0.73 22.79 -5.31
N GLY A 136 -0.32 23.62 -5.30
CA GLY A 136 -1.51 23.32 -4.50
C GLY A 136 -2.69 24.21 -4.90
N HIS A 137 -3.86 23.83 -4.42
CA HIS A 137 -5.05 24.65 -4.44
C HIS A 137 -5.63 24.68 -3.03
N THR A 138 -5.51 25.83 -2.36
CA THR A 138 -5.95 26.02 -0.98
C THR A 138 -7.03 27.08 -0.92
N ASN A 139 -8.11 26.81 -0.22
CA ASN A 139 -9.17 27.79 -0.02
C ASN A 139 -9.92 27.55 1.32
N THR A 140 -10.59 28.59 1.82
CA THR A 140 -11.50 28.50 2.94
C THR A 140 -12.91 28.16 2.45
N LYS A 141 -13.51 27.13 2.98
CA LYS A 141 -14.85 26.63 2.65
C LYS A 141 -15.54 26.12 3.90
N ASN A 142 -16.82 25.85 3.79
CA ASN A 142 -17.61 25.25 4.87
C ASN A 142 -17.53 23.70 4.91
N TYR A 143 -16.38 23.15 4.48
CA TYR A 143 -16.09 21.71 4.50
C TYR A 143 -14.59 21.47 4.52
N TYR A 144 -14.20 20.25 4.91
CA TYR A 144 -12.80 19.80 4.91
C TYR A 144 -12.51 18.86 3.76
N GLU A 145 -11.48 19.18 3.00
CA GLU A 145 -10.96 18.35 1.93
C GLU A 145 -9.44 18.34 1.99
N LEU A 146 -8.84 17.17 1.84
CA LEU A 146 -7.41 17.02 1.72
C LEU A 146 -7.11 15.90 0.73
N SER A 147 -6.46 16.26 -0.34
CA SER A 147 -6.00 15.33 -1.38
C SER A 147 -4.59 15.68 -1.80
N SER A 148 -3.84 14.67 -2.19
CA SER A 148 -2.48 14.85 -2.70
C SER A 148 -2.32 14.15 -4.04
N THR A 149 -1.47 14.71 -4.89
CA THR A 149 -0.94 14.04 -6.08
C THR A 149 0.56 14.03 -5.94
N LEU A 150 1.14 12.83 -5.94
CA LEU A 150 2.60 12.67 -5.96
C LEU A 150 3.06 12.24 -7.35
N ILE A 151 4.23 12.76 -7.69
CA ILE A 151 4.95 12.42 -8.91
C ILE A 151 6.24 11.72 -8.50
N GLY A 152 6.59 10.69 -9.24
CA GLY A 152 7.85 9.98 -9.10
C GLY A 152 8.43 9.59 -10.46
N GLU A 153 9.55 8.93 -10.42
CA GLU A 153 10.24 8.45 -11.61
C GLU A 153 10.84 7.06 -11.41
N ILE A 154 10.95 6.32 -12.50
CA ILE A 154 11.58 5.01 -12.54
C ILE A 154 12.07 4.70 -13.95
N LYS A 155 13.16 3.93 -14.08
CA LYS A 155 13.51 3.35 -15.38
C LYS A 155 12.44 2.35 -15.82
N LYS A 156 12.12 2.36 -17.11
CA LYS A 156 11.07 1.50 -17.68
C LYS A 156 11.26 0.03 -17.34
N GLU A 157 12.49 -0.47 -17.43
CA GLU A 157 12.84 -1.87 -17.15
C GLU A 157 12.72 -2.28 -15.68
N HIS A 158 12.65 -1.31 -14.76
CA HIS A 158 12.58 -1.55 -13.32
C HIS A 158 11.16 -1.40 -12.75
N TYR A 159 10.18 -0.94 -13.56
CA TYR A 159 8.82 -0.73 -13.06
C TYR A 159 8.15 -2.04 -12.62
N ILE A 160 7.71 -2.12 -11.37
CA ILE A 160 6.99 -3.27 -10.83
C ILE A 160 5.50 -2.98 -10.88
N SER A 161 4.79 -3.62 -11.79
CA SER A 161 3.34 -3.50 -11.93
C SER A 161 2.59 -4.40 -10.95
N ALA A 162 1.45 -3.95 -10.44
CA ALA A 162 0.54 -4.77 -9.65
C ALA A 162 -0.21 -5.85 -10.47
N LYS A 163 -0.06 -5.85 -11.80
CA LYS A 163 -0.81 -6.70 -12.75
C LYS A 163 -0.02 -7.92 -13.26
N ASN A 164 1.22 -8.08 -12.86
CA ASN A 164 2.14 -9.06 -13.44
C ASN A 164 2.38 -10.29 -12.56
N ALA A 165 1.52 -10.55 -11.55
CA ALA A 165 1.65 -11.78 -10.77
C ALA A 165 1.33 -13.02 -11.62
N ASN A 166 2.22 -14.02 -11.62
CA ASN A 166 2.09 -15.23 -12.41
C ASN A 166 1.70 -16.43 -11.55
N VAL A 167 0.91 -17.34 -12.13
CA VAL A 167 0.59 -18.62 -11.47
C VAL A 167 1.89 -19.37 -11.16
N GLY A 168 2.06 -19.73 -9.89
CA GLY A 168 3.28 -20.37 -9.40
C GLY A 168 4.20 -19.46 -8.61
N ASP A 169 4.08 -18.15 -8.74
CA ASP A 169 4.81 -17.17 -7.92
C ASP A 169 4.53 -17.36 -6.44
N TYR A 170 5.51 -17.00 -5.64
CA TYR A 170 5.37 -16.94 -4.19
C TYR A 170 4.97 -15.53 -3.76
N VAL A 171 4.08 -15.45 -2.76
CA VAL A 171 3.66 -14.19 -2.16
C VAL A 171 4.57 -13.88 -0.98
N ILE A 172 5.26 -12.74 -1.03
CA ILE A 172 6.13 -12.23 0.03
C ILE A 172 5.43 -11.05 0.71
N PHE A 173 5.39 -11.08 2.02
CA PHE A 173 4.97 -9.97 2.86
C PHE A 173 6.19 -9.37 3.54
N ALA A 174 6.36 -8.05 3.42
CA ALA A 174 7.41 -7.29 4.06
C ALA A 174 6.81 -6.17 4.92
N ILE A 175 7.40 -5.91 6.09
CA ILE A 175 6.94 -4.89 7.03
C ILE A 175 8.07 -4.33 7.87
N ASP A 176 8.00 -3.04 8.16
CA ASP A 176 8.74 -2.47 9.28
C ASP A 176 8.09 -2.89 10.61
N ALA A 177 8.70 -3.88 11.27
CA ALA A 177 8.18 -4.43 12.53
C ALA A 177 8.46 -3.52 13.75
N GLU A 178 9.25 -2.44 13.57
CA GLU A 178 9.58 -1.46 14.60
C GLU A 178 8.68 -0.23 14.47
N GLY A 179 7.43 -0.36 14.89
CA GLY A 179 6.41 0.69 14.81
C GLY A 179 5.76 1.02 16.15
N GLN A 180 4.73 1.82 16.06
CA GLN A 180 3.84 2.18 17.16
C GLN A 180 2.38 2.06 16.72
N ILE A 181 1.49 1.75 17.67
CA ILE A 181 0.05 1.81 17.44
C ILE A 181 -0.33 3.28 17.29
N GLY A 182 -1.09 3.60 16.25
CA GLY A 182 -1.53 4.97 16.00
C GLY A 182 -2.34 5.54 17.17
N GLU A 183 -2.09 6.79 17.51
CA GLU A 183 -2.82 7.48 18.59
C GLU A 183 -4.27 7.74 18.17
N ALA A 184 -4.44 8.28 16.98
CA ALA A 184 -5.71 8.64 16.38
C ALA A 184 -6.55 7.42 15.97
N ASN A 185 -5.90 6.37 15.49
CA ASN A 185 -6.55 5.16 15.00
C ASN A 185 -5.79 3.93 15.48
N LYS A 186 -6.43 3.11 16.31
CA LYS A 186 -5.84 1.86 16.82
C LYS A 186 -5.66 0.78 15.75
N LEU A 187 -6.24 0.97 14.56
CA LEU A 187 -6.01 0.12 13.37
C LEU A 187 -4.96 0.72 12.41
N TYR A 188 -4.03 1.49 12.95
CA TYR A 188 -2.93 2.11 12.21
C TYR A 188 -1.58 1.71 12.83
N TRP A 189 -0.70 1.13 12.02
CA TRP A 189 0.68 0.81 12.40
C TRP A 189 1.60 1.89 11.88
N ASN A 190 2.03 2.77 12.77
CA ASN A 190 2.90 3.90 12.46
C ASN A 190 4.37 3.49 12.56
N THR A 191 5.09 3.63 11.47
CA THR A 191 6.53 3.34 11.38
C THR A 191 7.36 4.57 10.97
N THR A 192 6.76 5.77 10.94
CA THR A 192 7.35 6.93 10.29
C THR A 192 7.56 8.15 11.17
N THR A 193 6.53 8.60 11.92
CA THR A 193 6.55 9.92 12.56
C THR A 193 7.63 10.07 13.62
N PHE A 194 7.97 9.03 14.35
CA PHE A 194 8.96 9.03 15.44
C PHE A 194 10.38 8.64 15.00
N LYS A 195 10.59 8.30 13.71
CA LYS A 195 11.88 7.93 13.13
C LYS A 195 12.52 9.10 12.39
N SER A 196 13.84 9.04 12.20
CA SER A 196 14.53 10.01 11.37
C SER A 196 14.18 9.87 9.89
N SER A 197 14.31 10.95 9.10
CA SER A 197 14.15 10.91 7.64
C SER A 197 15.06 9.88 6.98
N GLU A 198 16.30 9.80 7.45
CA GLU A 198 17.30 8.85 6.93
C GLU A 198 16.83 7.40 7.12
N GLU A 199 16.35 7.04 8.30
CA GLU A 199 15.85 5.70 8.60
C GLU A 199 14.63 5.35 7.76
N VAL A 200 13.66 6.25 7.67
CA VAL A 200 12.42 6.07 6.92
C VAL A 200 12.68 5.90 5.43
N LEU A 201 13.57 6.69 4.85
CA LEU A 201 13.96 6.60 3.44
C LEU A 201 14.82 5.37 3.15
N ARG A 202 15.77 5.04 4.05
CA ARG A 202 16.59 3.83 3.92
C ARG A 202 15.73 2.57 3.81
N LYS A 203 14.71 2.44 4.66
CA LYS A 203 13.82 1.26 4.63
C LYS A 203 13.08 1.14 3.29
N ARG A 204 12.56 2.26 2.75
CA ARG A 204 11.85 2.28 1.45
C ARG A 204 12.76 2.00 0.26
N LYS A 205 14.04 2.37 0.35
CA LYS A 205 15.03 2.08 -0.69
C LYS A 205 15.17 0.58 -1.00
N SER A 206 14.75 -0.31 -0.09
CA SER A 206 14.68 -1.74 -0.38
C SER A 206 13.85 -2.06 -1.62
N MET A 207 12.76 -1.32 -1.86
CA MET A 207 11.91 -1.51 -3.04
C MET A 207 12.63 -1.08 -4.33
N ASN A 208 13.38 0.03 -4.31
CA ASN A 208 14.21 0.42 -5.46
C ASN A 208 15.23 -0.66 -5.81
N ILE A 209 15.95 -1.21 -4.82
CA ILE A 209 16.95 -2.27 -5.04
C ILE A 209 16.32 -3.55 -5.59
N ILE A 210 15.13 -3.93 -5.11
CA ILE A 210 14.38 -5.08 -5.64
C ILE A 210 13.98 -4.84 -7.10
N ALA A 211 13.52 -3.64 -7.42
CA ALA A 211 13.14 -3.20 -8.76
C ALA A 211 14.35 -3.18 -9.72
N GLU A 212 15.44 -2.52 -9.33
CA GLU A 212 16.70 -2.45 -10.08
C GLU A 212 17.31 -3.83 -10.36
N SER A 213 17.06 -4.78 -9.46
CA SER A 213 17.50 -6.19 -9.61
C SER A 213 16.50 -7.07 -10.36
N CYS A 214 15.36 -6.54 -10.82
CA CYS A 214 14.29 -7.25 -11.54
C CYS A 214 13.85 -8.55 -10.83
N LEU A 215 13.70 -8.52 -9.50
CA LEU A 215 13.46 -9.73 -8.69
C LEU A 215 11.98 -10.02 -8.47
N ALA A 216 11.11 -9.01 -8.46
CA ALA A 216 9.68 -9.14 -8.21
C ALA A 216 8.90 -9.14 -9.53
N THR A 217 7.83 -9.92 -9.60
CA THR A 217 6.91 -9.96 -10.74
C THR A 217 5.79 -8.93 -10.57
N ALA A 218 5.24 -8.78 -9.35
CA ALA A 218 4.27 -7.75 -9.03
C ALA A 218 4.46 -7.26 -7.60
N SER A 219 3.95 -6.06 -7.29
CA SER A 219 3.93 -5.53 -5.93
C SER A 219 2.80 -4.54 -5.69
N LYS A 220 2.47 -4.34 -4.41
CA LYS A 220 1.58 -3.30 -3.86
C LYS A 220 1.99 -2.91 -2.45
N ASP A 221 1.72 -1.67 -2.06
CA ASP A 221 1.72 -1.27 -0.66
C ASP A 221 0.53 -1.87 0.10
N ILE A 222 0.57 -1.87 1.43
CA ILE A 222 -0.57 -2.35 2.25
C ILE A 222 -1.35 -1.15 2.79
N SER A 223 -2.44 -0.85 2.10
CA SER A 223 -3.31 0.29 2.37
C SER A 223 -4.63 -0.10 3.10
N ASN A 224 -5.68 0.69 2.92
CA ASN A 224 -7.03 0.40 3.42
C ASN A 224 -7.54 -0.97 2.97
N GLY A 225 -8.02 -1.78 3.90
CA GLY A 225 -8.38 -3.19 3.68
C GLY A 225 -7.31 -4.16 4.21
N GLY A 226 -6.13 -3.63 4.61
CA GLY A 226 -5.04 -4.40 5.21
C GLY A 226 -4.45 -5.45 4.28
N ILE A 227 -3.76 -6.41 4.84
CA ILE A 227 -3.02 -7.46 4.10
C ILE A 227 -3.91 -8.17 3.07
N PHE A 228 -5.08 -8.62 3.49
CA PHE A 228 -5.96 -9.40 2.60
C PHE A 228 -6.66 -8.54 1.54
N GLY A 229 -6.96 -7.27 1.84
CA GLY A 229 -7.47 -6.33 0.84
C GLY A 229 -6.44 -6.05 -0.26
N THR A 230 -5.18 -5.95 0.10
CA THR A 230 -4.07 -5.79 -0.86
C THR A 230 -3.86 -7.05 -1.69
N VAL A 231 -3.88 -8.25 -1.07
CA VAL A 231 -3.83 -9.52 -1.83
C VAL A 231 -4.96 -9.61 -2.84
N LEU A 232 -6.20 -9.27 -2.44
CA LEU A 232 -7.37 -9.30 -3.33
C LEU A 232 -7.23 -8.36 -4.53
N GLN A 233 -6.71 -7.15 -4.32
CA GLN A 233 -6.43 -6.24 -5.43
C GLN A 233 -5.37 -6.79 -6.38
N LEU A 234 -4.24 -7.28 -5.86
CA LEU A 234 -3.15 -7.82 -6.64
C LEU A 234 -3.61 -9.01 -7.51
N ILE A 235 -4.35 -9.98 -6.94
CA ILE A 235 -4.84 -11.13 -7.71
C ILE A 235 -5.90 -10.74 -8.73
N LYS A 236 -6.75 -9.76 -8.42
CA LYS A 236 -7.77 -9.25 -9.33
C LYS A 236 -7.14 -8.61 -10.56
N TYR A 237 -6.18 -7.71 -10.35
CA TYR A 237 -5.54 -7.00 -11.46
C TYR A 237 -4.63 -7.89 -12.29
N SER A 238 -4.07 -8.95 -11.70
CA SER A 238 -3.27 -9.96 -12.39
C SER A 238 -4.11 -11.10 -13.01
N GLY A 239 -5.41 -11.18 -12.74
CA GLY A 239 -6.28 -12.25 -13.26
C GLY A 239 -5.97 -13.66 -12.70
N VAL A 240 -5.43 -13.72 -11.49
CA VAL A 240 -4.99 -14.96 -10.81
C VAL A 240 -5.71 -15.15 -9.48
N GLY A 241 -5.37 -16.18 -8.71
CA GLY A 241 -5.79 -16.35 -7.32
C GLY A 241 -4.58 -16.44 -6.38
N ALA A 242 -4.83 -16.42 -5.07
CA ALA A 242 -3.79 -16.61 -4.06
C ALA A 242 -4.21 -17.59 -2.97
N ASN A 243 -3.24 -18.38 -2.47
CA ASN A 243 -3.38 -19.24 -1.31
C ASN A 243 -2.40 -18.78 -0.23
N ILE A 244 -2.90 -18.15 0.84
CA ILE A 244 -2.12 -17.52 1.90
C ILE A 244 -2.11 -18.40 3.15
N ASN A 245 -0.92 -18.72 3.66
CA ASN A 245 -0.75 -19.41 4.94
C ASN A 245 -0.69 -18.37 6.07
N ILE A 246 -1.78 -18.27 6.84
CA ILE A 246 -1.92 -17.28 7.90
C ILE A 246 -0.94 -17.44 9.07
N ASN A 247 -0.36 -18.64 9.26
CA ASN A 247 0.67 -18.84 10.28
C ASN A 247 2.01 -18.18 9.91
N LYS A 248 2.17 -17.78 8.64
CA LYS A 248 3.40 -17.16 8.14
C LYS A 248 3.34 -15.64 8.07
N ILE A 249 2.21 -15.04 8.41
CA ILE A 249 2.08 -13.57 8.46
C ILE A 249 2.87 -13.06 9.67
N ILE A 250 3.81 -12.16 9.44
CA ILE A 250 4.62 -11.53 10.48
C ILE A 250 3.75 -10.57 11.26
N LEU A 251 3.58 -10.82 12.54
CA LEU A 251 2.92 -9.91 13.48
C LEU A 251 3.99 -9.22 14.34
N PRO A 252 4.10 -7.88 14.30
CA PRO A 252 5.08 -7.15 15.10
C PRO A 252 4.95 -7.47 16.59
N PRO A 253 6.06 -7.73 17.31
CA PRO A 253 6.02 -8.11 18.73
C PRO A 253 5.25 -7.13 19.60
N LYS A 254 5.41 -5.84 19.38
CA LYS A 254 4.71 -4.79 20.13
C LYS A 254 3.18 -4.86 19.99
N LEU A 255 2.66 -5.30 18.85
CA LEU A 255 1.22 -5.53 18.69
C LEU A 255 0.74 -6.71 19.53
N ILE A 256 1.54 -7.79 19.59
CA ILE A 256 1.25 -8.97 20.44
C ILE A 256 1.21 -8.55 21.92
N GLU A 257 2.18 -7.77 22.39
CA GLU A 257 2.26 -7.24 23.76
C GLU A 257 1.03 -6.38 24.13
N HIS A 258 0.42 -5.71 23.15
CA HIS A 258 -0.80 -4.91 23.34
C HIS A 258 -2.09 -5.71 23.07
N GLY A 259 -2.01 -7.05 22.97
CA GLY A 259 -3.18 -7.91 22.80
C GLY A 259 -3.78 -7.97 21.41
N TYR A 260 -3.08 -7.44 20.39
CA TYR A 260 -3.53 -7.58 19.00
C TYR A 260 -3.31 -9.01 18.52
N ASP A 261 -4.33 -9.55 17.91
CA ASP A 261 -4.25 -10.84 17.23
C ASP A 261 -4.20 -10.65 15.70
N LEU A 262 -3.98 -11.73 14.97
CA LEU A 262 -3.91 -11.69 13.51
C LEU A 262 -5.20 -11.16 12.87
N GLU A 263 -6.37 -11.41 13.45
CA GLU A 263 -7.64 -10.93 12.92
C GLU A 263 -7.73 -9.41 12.95
N THR A 264 -7.35 -8.79 14.07
CA THR A 264 -7.28 -7.34 14.22
C THR A 264 -6.19 -6.76 13.33
N TYR A 265 -4.99 -7.35 13.37
CA TYR A 265 -3.85 -6.91 12.59
C TYR A 265 -4.09 -6.94 11.08
N SER A 266 -4.81 -7.94 10.58
CA SER A 266 -5.10 -8.08 9.15
C SER A 266 -5.96 -6.96 8.57
N LYS A 267 -6.61 -6.17 9.42
CA LYS A 267 -7.45 -4.99 9.05
C LYS A 267 -6.68 -3.67 9.15
N MET A 268 -5.48 -3.68 9.74
CA MET A 268 -4.74 -2.46 10.00
C MET A 268 -4.18 -1.87 8.70
N PHE A 269 -4.15 -0.55 8.65
CA PHE A 269 -3.32 0.18 7.71
C PHE A 269 -1.86 0.08 8.20
N LEU A 270 -0.97 -0.39 7.33
CA LEU A 270 0.41 -0.68 7.69
C LEU A 270 1.35 0.22 6.86
N THR A 271 1.99 1.17 7.49
CA THR A 271 2.99 2.01 6.81
C THR A 271 4.31 1.24 6.61
N THR A 272 5.05 1.57 5.58
CA THR A 272 6.32 0.89 5.22
C THR A 272 6.14 -0.62 5.18
N SER A 273 5.16 -1.07 4.40
CA SER A 273 4.81 -2.48 4.24
C SER A 273 4.39 -2.78 2.80
N TYR A 274 4.82 -3.94 2.30
CA TYR A 274 4.65 -4.31 0.91
C TYR A 274 4.23 -5.76 0.77
N LEU A 275 3.41 -6.04 -0.25
CA LEU A 275 3.15 -7.37 -0.79
C LEU A 275 3.79 -7.48 -2.16
N LEU A 276 4.62 -8.49 -2.36
CA LEU A 276 5.26 -8.78 -3.63
C LEU A 276 4.96 -10.20 -4.07
N THR A 277 5.01 -10.41 -5.38
CA THR A 277 5.11 -11.76 -5.94
C THR A 277 6.45 -11.94 -6.64
N ALA A 278 6.97 -13.15 -6.59
CA ALA A 278 8.24 -13.49 -7.21
C ALA A 278 8.35 -14.99 -7.51
N GLU A 279 9.18 -15.33 -8.47
CA GLU A 279 9.63 -16.70 -8.71
C GLU A 279 10.36 -17.23 -7.46
N LYS A 280 10.35 -18.55 -7.29
CA LYS A 280 10.92 -19.23 -6.12
C LYS A 280 12.38 -18.86 -5.89
N GLU A 281 13.14 -18.78 -6.95
CA GLU A 281 14.59 -18.53 -6.96
C GLU A 281 14.93 -17.16 -6.42
N ASN A 282 14.06 -16.17 -6.64
CA ASN A 282 14.23 -14.77 -6.23
C ASN A 282 13.82 -14.50 -4.78
N CYS A 283 12.95 -15.34 -4.19
CA CYS A 283 12.37 -15.09 -2.86
C CYS A 283 13.43 -14.87 -1.78
N LYS A 284 14.48 -15.69 -1.75
CA LYS A 284 15.54 -15.58 -0.75
C LYS A 284 16.26 -14.24 -0.84
N LYS A 285 16.61 -13.80 -2.05
CA LYS A 285 17.31 -12.54 -2.29
C LYS A 285 16.43 -11.33 -1.93
N ILE A 286 15.14 -11.36 -2.25
CA ILE A 286 14.18 -10.32 -1.86
C ILE A 286 14.12 -10.20 -0.33
N ILE A 287 14.01 -11.31 0.39
CA ILE A 287 13.96 -11.33 1.86
C ILE A 287 15.27 -10.78 2.46
N GLU A 288 16.42 -11.16 1.90
CA GLU A 288 17.73 -10.66 2.33
C GLU A 288 17.85 -9.14 2.12
N ILE A 289 17.37 -8.60 0.99
CA ILE A 289 17.33 -7.16 0.73
C ILE A 289 16.47 -6.47 1.79
N PHE A 290 15.23 -6.90 2.00
CA PHE A 290 14.38 -6.29 3.02
C PHE A 290 15.03 -6.29 4.41
N ASN A 291 15.59 -7.43 4.84
CA ASN A 291 16.25 -7.54 6.14
C ASN A 291 17.47 -6.58 6.25
N THR A 292 18.26 -6.44 5.19
CA THR A 292 19.42 -5.51 5.13
C THR A 292 18.98 -4.06 5.31
N TYR A 293 17.81 -3.71 4.77
CA TYR A 293 17.25 -2.36 4.87
C TYR A 293 16.37 -2.16 6.13
N GLY A 294 16.23 -3.17 6.98
CA GLY A 294 15.57 -3.10 8.28
C GLY A 294 14.06 -3.38 8.26
N LEU A 295 13.57 -4.05 7.23
CA LEU A 295 12.23 -4.64 7.23
C LEU A 295 12.31 -6.13 7.55
N LYS A 296 11.24 -6.69 8.11
CA LYS A 296 11.06 -8.14 8.22
C LYS A 296 10.26 -8.61 7.02
N ALA A 297 10.73 -9.65 6.35
CA ALA A 297 10.02 -10.21 5.19
C ALA A 297 9.93 -11.73 5.26
N GLN A 298 8.84 -12.28 4.73
CA GLN A 298 8.59 -13.73 4.70
C GLN A 298 7.69 -14.12 3.53
N VAL A 299 7.93 -15.30 2.97
CA VAL A 299 6.97 -15.94 2.06
C VAL A 299 5.75 -16.38 2.85
N ILE A 300 4.59 -15.82 2.52
CA ILE A 300 3.32 -16.10 3.20
C ILE A 300 2.35 -16.95 2.37
N GLY A 301 2.61 -17.15 1.08
CA GLY A 301 1.67 -17.87 0.22
C GLY A 301 2.20 -18.12 -1.18
N LYS A 302 1.27 -18.50 -2.05
CA LYS A 302 1.53 -18.80 -3.45
C LYS A 302 0.39 -18.31 -4.34
N ILE A 303 0.70 -17.87 -5.54
CA ILE A 303 -0.25 -17.53 -6.59
C ILE A 303 -0.75 -18.81 -7.24
N ILE A 304 -2.08 -18.92 -7.39
CA ILE A 304 -2.78 -20.09 -7.92
C ILE A 304 -3.61 -19.71 -9.15
N LYS A 305 -4.00 -20.72 -9.93
CA LYS A 305 -4.73 -20.53 -11.20
C LYS A 305 -6.21 -20.15 -11.05
N ASP A 306 -6.76 -20.29 -9.84
CA ASP A 306 -8.18 -20.00 -9.57
C ASP A 306 -8.42 -18.49 -9.61
N THR A 307 -8.79 -17.96 -10.76
CA THR A 307 -8.94 -16.50 -11.01
C THR A 307 -9.75 -15.79 -9.95
N ASN A 308 -9.21 -14.71 -9.43
CA ASN A 308 -9.79 -13.81 -8.44
C ASN A 308 -10.16 -14.47 -7.10
N LEU A 309 -9.65 -15.67 -6.83
CA LEU A 309 -9.93 -16.39 -5.60
C LEU A 309 -8.87 -16.12 -4.53
N LEU A 310 -9.29 -15.59 -3.40
CA LEU A 310 -8.49 -15.63 -2.18
C LEU A 310 -8.82 -16.88 -1.38
N ARG A 311 -7.81 -17.71 -1.18
CA ARG A 311 -7.81 -18.87 -0.28
C ARG A 311 -6.88 -18.61 0.88
N ILE A 312 -7.27 -18.96 2.10
CA ILE A 312 -6.39 -18.93 3.27
C ILE A 312 -6.26 -20.32 3.88
N ASN A 313 -5.12 -20.62 4.48
CA ASN A 313 -4.89 -21.89 5.16
C ASN A 313 -4.07 -21.70 6.45
N ASN A 314 -4.15 -22.68 7.36
CA ASN A 314 -3.32 -22.74 8.57
C ASN A 314 -2.37 -23.94 8.57
N GLY A 315 -2.12 -24.53 7.40
CA GLY A 315 -1.31 -25.74 7.24
C GLY A 315 -2.05 -27.05 7.51
N LYS A 316 -3.27 -27.02 8.04
CA LYS A 316 -4.13 -28.18 8.30
C LYS A 316 -5.46 -28.12 7.55
N GLU A 317 -6.10 -26.96 7.57
CA GLU A 317 -7.35 -26.66 6.88
C GLU A 317 -7.15 -25.51 5.91
N SER A 318 -7.89 -25.52 4.82
CA SER A 318 -7.88 -24.48 3.79
C SER A 318 -9.30 -24.02 3.49
N LEU A 319 -9.51 -22.71 3.35
CA LEU A 319 -10.83 -22.12 3.12
C LEU A 319 -10.77 -21.14 1.94
N ASP A 320 -11.70 -21.26 1.02
CA ASP A 320 -11.99 -20.25 0.03
C ASP A 320 -12.74 -19.09 0.71
N VAL A 321 -12.17 -17.90 0.66
CA VAL A 321 -12.65 -16.77 1.46
C VAL A 321 -13.52 -15.84 0.63
N LEU A 322 -13.01 -15.37 -0.49
CA LEU A 322 -13.68 -14.38 -1.33
C LEU A 322 -13.22 -14.58 -2.78
N LYS A 323 -14.15 -14.36 -3.69
CA LYS A 323 -13.87 -14.35 -5.14
C LYS A 323 -14.47 -13.06 -5.70
N PHE A 324 -13.62 -12.18 -6.24
CA PHE A 324 -14.03 -10.93 -6.90
C PHE A 324 -14.38 -11.12 -8.37
#